data_6e320db1a6839c6102261d80eab13289
#
_entry.id   6e320db1a6839c6102261d80eab13289
#
_cell.length_a   1.000
_cell.length_b   1.000
_cell.length_c   1.000
_cell.angle_alpha   90.00
_cell.angle_beta   90.00
_cell.angle_gamma   90.00
#
_symmetry.space_group_name_H-M   'P 1'
#
loop_
_entity.id
_entity.type
_entity.pdbx_description
1 polymer ?
#
loop_
_entity_poly.entity_id
_entity_poly.type
_entity_poly.pdbx_seq_one_letter_code
_entity_poly.pdbx_strand_id
1 'polypeptide(L)'
;MLDADGGTRTASINGAWIALNETFNNLVEQKKLVQNPLTNQIAALSVGIVDGEFIADLDYEKDSSAEVDLNLVLNDNFEILEIQGTAEQKPFSKEDLDLSLIHI
;
A
#
# COMPACT_ATOMS: atom_id res chain seq x y z
N MET A 1 -10.97 3.66 -12.03
CA MET A 1 -9.65 3.45 -12.70
C MET A 1 -9.91 2.89 -14.08
N LEU A 2 -9.38 3.55 -15.11
CA LEU A 2 -9.62 3.17 -16.51
C LEU A 2 -8.62 2.14 -17.03
N ASP A 3 -7.44 2.13 -16.42
CA ASP A 3 -6.35 1.22 -16.80
C ASP A 3 -5.58 0.83 -15.55
N ALA A 4 -5.05 -0.37 -15.51
CA ALA A 4 -4.45 -0.91 -14.31
C ALA A 4 -3.26 -1.82 -14.61
N ASP A 5 -2.25 -1.72 -13.74
CA ASP A 5 -1.08 -2.58 -13.70
C ASP A 5 -1.01 -3.21 -12.31
N GLY A 6 0.09 -3.84 -11.94
CA GLY A 6 0.29 -4.36 -10.59
C GLY A 6 0.21 -3.25 -9.53
N GLY A 7 -0.24 -3.60 -8.32
CA GLY A 7 -0.35 -2.64 -7.22
C GLY A 7 -1.54 -1.69 -7.30
N THR A 8 -2.56 -2.03 -8.06
CA THR A 8 -3.75 -1.21 -8.29
C THR A 8 -4.41 -0.75 -6.98
N ARG A 9 -4.63 -1.67 -6.05
CA ARG A 9 -5.30 -1.38 -4.79
C ARG A 9 -4.48 -0.40 -3.93
N THR A 10 -3.19 -0.62 -3.81
CA THR A 10 -2.30 0.24 -3.02
C THR A 10 -2.15 1.61 -3.66
N ALA A 11 -2.03 1.69 -4.97
CA ALA A 11 -2.00 2.95 -5.70
C ALA A 11 -3.29 3.74 -5.51
N SER A 12 -4.44 3.06 -5.50
CA SER A 12 -5.73 3.70 -5.28
C SER A 12 -5.85 4.28 -3.87
N ILE A 13 -5.36 3.57 -2.86
CA ILE A 13 -5.36 4.04 -1.47
C ILE A 13 -4.47 5.27 -1.34
N ASN A 14 -3.27 5.24 -1.88
CA ASN A 14 -2.33 6.37 -1.84
C ASN A 14 -2.91 7.58 -2.56
N GLY A 15 -3.47 7.37 -3.76
CA GLY A 15 -4.09 8.43 -4.54
C GLY A 15 -5.28 9.06 -3.84
N ALA A 16 -6.13 8.25 -3.22
CA ALA A 16 -7.28 8.74 -2.48
C ALA A 16 -6.85 9.58 -1.27
N TRP A 17 -5.84 9.16 -0.53
CA TRP A 17 -5.34 9.93 0.61
C TRP A 17 -4.79 11.28 0.15
N ILE A 18 -3.98 11.30 -0.91
CA ILE A 18 -3.41 12.54 -1.45
C ILE A 18 -4.51 13.50 -1.90
N ALA A 19 -5.51 12.99 -2.62
CA ALA A 19 -6.63 13.80 -3.10
C ALA A 19 -7.45 14.41 -1.96
N LEU A 20 -7.74 13.60 -0.94
CA LEU A 20 -8.46 14.07 0.25
C LEU A 20 -7.66 15.13 1.01
N ASN A 21 -6.39 14.88 1.22
CA ASN A 21 -5.53 15.82 1.94
C ASN A 21 -5.45 17.17 1.21
N GLU A 22 -5.27 17.15 -0.10
CA GLU A 22 -5.23 18.36 -0.92
C GLU A 22 -6.57 19.11 -0.87
N THR A 23 -7.68 18.39 -0.97
CA THR A 23 -9.01 18.97 -0.90
C THR A 23 -9.26 19.64 0.45
N PHE A 24 -8.94 18.95 1.55
CA PHE A 24 -9.13 19.51 2.89
C PHE A 24 -8.25 20.74 3.13
N ASN A 25 -7.00 20.72 2.65
CA ASN A 25 -6.12 21.87 2.77
C ASN A 25 -6.66 23.07 1.99
N ASN A 26 -7.23 22.86 0.80
CA ASN A 26 -7.88 23.92 0.03
C ASN A 26 -9.08 24.50 0.76
N LEU A 27 -9.87 23.65 1.40
CA LEU A 27 -11.02 24.10 2.19
C LEU A 27 -10.60 24.91 3.41
N VAL A 28 -9.49 24.56 4.04
CA VAL A 28 -8.93 25.37 5.14
C VAL A 28 -8.50 26.74 4.63
N GLU A 29 -7.81 26.82 3.49
CA GLU A 29 -7.39 28.08 2.87
C GLU A 29 -8.58 28.96 2.52
N GLN A 30 -9.68 28.37 2.06
CA GLN A 30 -10.91 29.07 1.73
C GLN A 30 -11.75 29.42 2.95
N LYS A 31 -11.26 29.09 4.15
CA LYS A 31 -11.94 29.34 5.43
C LYS A 31 -13.28 28.60 5.57
N LYS A 32 -13.44 27.50 4.84
CA LYS A 32 -14.60 26.62 4.95
C LYS A 32 -14.43 25.56 6.02
N LEU A 33 -13.18 25.25 6.39
CA LEU A 33 -12.83 24.37 7.50
C LEU A 33 -11.82 25.08 8.40
N VAL A 34 -11.89 24.80 9.70
CA VAL A 34 -10.95 25.35 10.69
C VAL A 34 -9.59 24.65 10.56
N GLN A 35 -9.60 23.34 10.35
CA GLN A 35 -8.39 22.54 10.21
C GLN A 35 -8.67 21.33 9.33
N ASN A 36 -7.58 20.75 8.80
CA ASN A 36 -7.66 19.52 8.03
C ASN A 36 -8.07 18.37 8.96
N PRO A 37 -9.18 17.64 8.68
CA PRO A 37 -9.65 16.55 9.53
C PRO A 37 -8.79 15.30 9.47
N LEU A 38 -7.88 15.17 8.49
CA LEU A 38 -6.95 14.03 8.43
C LEU A 38 -5.89 14.20 9.53
N THR A 39 -5.87 13.24 10.44
CA THR A 39 -4.98 13.31 11.63
C THR A 39 -3.66 12.61 11.39
N ASN A 40 -3.61 11.63 10.50
CA ASN A 40 -2.42 10.83 10.23
C ASN A 40 -2.23 10.67 8.73
N GLN A 41 -0.97 10.59 8.32
CA GLN A 41 -0.63 10.18 6.97
C GLN A 41 -0.65 8.67 6.88
N ILE A 42 -1.17 8.15 5.77
CA ILE A 42 -1.13 6.72 5.48
C ILE A 42 -0.42 6.48 4.16
N ALA A 43 0.17 5.31 4.03
CA ALA A 43 0.76 4.85 2.79
C ALA A 43 0.45 3.37 2.60
N ALA A 44 0.09 3.00 1.40
CA ALA A 44 -0.14 1.61 1.03
C ALA A 44 1.01 1.12 0.17
N LEU A 45 1.44 -0.11 0.40
CA LEU A 45 2.59 -0.70 -0.27
C LEU A 45 2.27 -2.12 -0.72
N SER A 46 2.63 -2.44 -1.95
CA SER A 46 2.54 -3.78 -2.50
C SER A 46 3.92 -4.42 -2.46
N VAL A 47 4.00 -5.62 -1.89
CA VAL A 47 5.24 -6.40 -1.79
C VAL A 47 4.94 -7.80 -2.29
N GLY A 48 5.87 -8.38 -3.02
CA GLY A 48 5.73 -9.76 -3.47
C GLY A 48 7.01 -10.54 -3.33
N ILE A 49 6.90 -11.85 -3.49
CA ILE A 49 8.04 -12.74 -3.61
C ILE A 49 8.05 -13.28 -5.04
N VAL A 50 9.10 -12.96 -5.79
CA VAL A 50 9.31 -13.43 -7.16
C VAL A 50 10.66 -14.13 -7.19
N ASP A 51 10.66 -15.42 -7.52
CA ASP A 51 11.88 -16.24 -7.55
C ASP A 51 12.69 -16.15 -6.24
N GLY A 52 11.97 -16.13 -5.09
CA GLY A 52 12.59 -16.04 -3.78
C GLY A 52 13.05 -14.67 -3.34
N GLU A 53 12.86 -13.64 -4.16
CA GLU A 53 13.24 -12.27 -3.85
C GLU A 53 12.05 -11.44 -3.43
N PHE A 54 12.24 -10.58 -2.42
CA PHE A 54 11.22 -9.62 -1.98
C PHE A 54 11.30 -8.37 -2.86
N ILE A 55 10.17 -8.03 -3.49
CA ILE A 55 10.07 -6.89 -4.40
C ILE A 55 8.92 -6.00 -3.93
N ALA A 56 9.22 -4.72 -3.72
CA ALA A 56 8.20 -3.72 -3.40
C ALA A 56 7.68 -3.08 -4.68
N ASP A 57 6.42 -2.64 -4.65
CA ASP A 57 5.76 -1.96 -5.76
C ASP A 57 5.78 -2.76 -7.06
N LEU A 58 5.17 -3.95 -7.00
CA LEU A 58 5.11 -4.87 -8.14
C LEU A 58 4.39 -4.24 -9.34
N ASP A 59 4.99 -4.32 -10.53
CA ASP A 59 4.28 -4.06 -11.77
C ASP A 59 3.41 -5.28 -12.15
N TYR A 60 2.61 -5.17 -13.19
CA TYR A 60 1.72 -6.26 -13.59
C TYR A 60 2.46 -7.54 -13.91
N GLU A 61 3.58 -7.45 -14.62
CA GLU A 61 4.37 -8.62 -15.00
C GLU A 61 4.90 -9.35 -13.76
N LYS A 62 5.47 -8.62 -12.81
CA LYS A 62 5.98 -9.20 -11.58
C LYS A 62 4.86 -9.68 -10.68
N ASP A 63 3.77 -8.93 -10.58
CA ASP A 63 2.60 -9.29 -9.78
C ASP A 63 1.98 -10.60 -10.27
N SER A 64 1.85 -10.77 -11.58
CA SER A 64 1.29 -11.99 -12.17
C SER A 64 2.18 -13.23 -11.99
N SER A 65 3.49 -13.04 -11.81
CA SER A 65 4.44 -14.11 -11.59
C SER A 65 4.85 -14.30 -10.14
N ALA A 66 4.35 -13.46 -9.23
CA ALA A 66 4.70 -13.53 -7.81
C ALA A 66 4.17 -14.81 -7.16
N GLU A 67 4.99 -15.44 -6.34
CA GLU A 67 4.57 -16.59 -5.54
C GLU A 67 3.68 -16.17 -4.36
N VAL A 68 3.94 -14.97 -3.83
CA VAL A 68 3.18 -14.37 -2.74
C VAL A 68 2.94 -12.91 -3.09
N ASP A 69 1.72 -12.45 -2.86
CA ASP A 69 1.33 -11.06 -3.04
C ASP A 69 0.86 -10.50 -1.69
N LEU A 70 1.53 -9.46 -1.21
CA LEU A 70 1.29 -8.86 0.09
C LEU A 70 0.99 -7.38 -0.07
N ASN A 71 -0.12 -6.93 0.53
CA ASN A 71 -0.49 -5.52 0.58
C ASN A 71 -0.45 -5.03 2.02
N LEU A 72 0.18 -3.89 2.23
CA LEU A 72 0.31 -3.26 3.54
C LEU A 72 -0.22 -1.84 3.50
N VAL A 73 -0.90 -1.43 4.57
CA VAL A 73 -1.25 -0.03 4.80
C VAL A 73 -0.62 0.36 6.14
N LEU A 74 0.21 1.39 6.10
CA LEU A 74 0.97 1.86 7.26
C LEU A 74 0.64 3.33 7.53
N ASN A 75 0.80 3.75 8.78
CA ASN A 75 0.77 5.16 9.13
C ASN A 75 2.19 5.75 9.16
N ASP A 76 2.32 7.03 9.50
CA ASP A 76 3.60 7.74 9.55
C ASP A 76 4.52 7.28 10.69
N ASN A 77 4.01 6.50 11.64
CA ASN A 77 4.80 5.89 12.71
C ASN A 77 5.19 4.44 12.39
N PHE A 78 4.98 3.99 11.15
CA PHE A 78 5.23 2.61 10.71
C PHE A 78 4.38 1.58 11.45
N GLU A 79 3.24 2.00 11.98
CA GLU A 79 2.27 1.08 12.54
C GLU A 79 1.41 0.50 11.41
N ILE A 80 1.09 -0.78 11.52
CA ILE A 80 0.34 -1.49 10.49
C ILE A 80 -1.15 -1.27 10.72
N LEU A 81 -1.84 -0.68 9.73
CA LEU A 81 -3.29 -0.52 9.74
C LEU A 81 -3.99 -1.70 9.09
N GLU A 82 -3.36 -2.25 8.05
CA GLU A 82 -3.90 -3.39 7.34
C GLU A 82 -2.74 -4.22 6.78
N ILE A 83 -2.90 -5.54 6.85
CA ILE A 83 -2.02 -6.48 6.20
C ILE A 83 -2.88 -7.52 5.50
N GLN A 84 -2.62 -7.74 4.21
CA GLN A 84 -3.33 -8.73 3.40
C GLN A 84 -2.31 -9.48 2.56
N GLY A 85 -2.34 -10.81 2.63
CA GLY A 85 -1.41 -11.63 1.87
C GLY A 85 -2.14 -12.81 1.22
N THR A 86 -1.68 -13.17 0.03
CA THR A 86 -2.21 -14.31 -0.71
C THR A 86 -1.06 -15.11 -1.30
N ALA A 87 -1.06 -16.41 -1.03
CA ALA A 87 -0.14 -17.34 -1.67
C ALA A 87 -0.74 -17.77 -3.00
N GLU A 88 -0.05 -17.43 -4.09
CA GLU A 88 -0.55 -17.69 -5.45
C GLU A 88 -0.24 -19.10 -5.92
N GLN A 89 0.92 -19.63 -5.58
CA GLN A 89 1.39 -20.92 -6.07
C GLN A 89 1.59 -21.95 -4.98
N LYS A 90 2.10 -21.53 -3.84
CA LYS A 90 2.32 -22.39 -2.69
C LYS A 90 2.19 -21.58 -1.42
N PRO A 91 1.80 -22.21 -0.29
CA PRO A 91 1.73 -21.50 0.99
C PRO A 91 3.07 -20.87 1.34
N PHE A 92 3.01 -19.72 2.02
CA PHE A 92 4.20 -19.09 2.57
C PHE A 92 4.19 -19.22 4.10
N SER A 93 5.39 -19.24 4.69
CA SER A 93 5.55 -19.41 6.12
C SER A 93 5.41 -18.08 6.85
N LYS A 94 5.20 -18.16 8.17
CA LYS A 94 5.25 -16.97 9.01
C LYS A 94 6.62 -16.31 8.96
N GLU A 95 7.68 -17.10 8.85
CA GLU A 95 9.04 -16.60 8.69
C GLU A 95 9.19 -15.76 7.42
N ASP A 96 8.64 -16.21 6.31
CA ASP A 96 8.65 -15.46 5.06
C ASP A 96 7.91 -14.13 5.21
N LEU A 97 6.78 -14.12 5.92
CA LEU A 97 6.04 -12.90 6.21
C LEU A 97 6.88 -11.93 7.04
N ASP A 98 7.51 -12.41 8.09
CA ASP A 98 8.34 -11.59 8.98
C ASP A 98 9.51 -10.97 8.20
N LEU A 99 10.15 -11.74 7.32
CA LEU A 99 11.23 -11.24 6.47
C LEU A 99 10.74 -10.18 5.49
N SER A 100 9.54 -10.33 4.93
CA SER A 100 8.93 -9.31 4.06
C SER A 100 8.75 -8.00 4.79
N LEU A 101 8.30 -8.05 6.03
CA LEU A 101 8.06 -6.86 6.85
C LEU A 101 9.37 -6.14 7.22
N ILE A 102 10.44 -6.88 7.41
CA ILE A 102 11.76 -6.31 7.73
C ILE A 102 12.29 -5.48 6.55
N HIS A 103 12.00 -5.86 5.32
CA HIS A 103 12.49 -5.18 4.11
C HIS A 103 11.69 -3.91 3.75
N ILE A 104 10.68 -3.59 4.52
CA ILE A 104 9.92 -2.36 4.36
C ILE A 104 10.48 -1.30 5.30
#